data_9b2975aaa5de51e327c9ea8031946075
#
_entry.id   9b2975aaa5de51e327c9ea8031946075
#
_cell.length_a   1.000
_cell.length_b   1.000
_cell.length_c   1.000
_cell.angle_alpha   90.00
_cell.angle_beta   90.00
_cell.angle_gamma   90.00
#
_symmetry.space_group_name_H-M   'P 1'
#
loop_
_entity.id
_entity.type
_entity.pdbx_description
1 polymer ?
#
loop_
_entity_poly.entity_id
_entity_poly.type
_entity_poly.pdbx_seq_one_letter_code
_entity_poly.pdbx_strand_id
1 'polypeptide(L)'
;MIQAIAFDIDGTLYSQADFTIRSFGFFVAHARTMLAFRSVRKELHAISASKNPEQSILSSISKTHTNINTSMSTSSTNIEGKENFFELQAALLGKKIAKSQSETKQWIETHIYQGWKKIFKKISPYENAVQSIQLLKQAGYKIGLLSDFPPEQKGDIWGLAPLCDAIVGSEYCNALKPSPIPFLELSKRLQVPCEHVLYVGNSYKYDVLGAKAVGMKTALICKKSKKSLFTHKADIVFSHYKELIPLIEQLHKPTRSFYS
;
A
#
# COMPACT_ATOMS: atom_id res chain seq x y z
N MET A 1 14.50 -19.95 -2.47
CA MET A 1 13.43 -20.20 -3.47
C MET A 1 12.20 -19.37 -3.07
N ILE A 2 11.50 -18.72 -3.98
CA ILE A 2 10.28 -17.96 -3.68
C ILE A 2 9.16 -18.93 -3.28
N GLN A 3 8.46 -18.63 -2.18
CA GLN A 3 7.36 -19.42 -1.62
C GLN A 3 6.04 -18.62 -1.63
N ALA A 4 6.14 -17.28 -1.61
CA ALA A 4 4.98 -16.41 -1.64
C ALA A 4 5.17 -15.29 -2.66
N ILE A 5 4.05 -14.85 -3.26
CA ILE A 5 4.01 -13.70 -4.15
C ILE A 5 2.97 -12.73 -3.59
N ALA A 6 3.41 -11.52 -3.31
CA ALA A 6 2.56 -10.50 -2.75
C ALA A 6 2.43 -9.32 -3.72
N PHE A 7 1.27 -8.68 -3.74
CA PHE A 7 0.95 -7.62 -4.68
C PHE A 7 0.50 -6.35 -3.94
N ASP A 8 1.00 -5.20 -4.37
CA ASP A 8 0.28 -3.96 -4.17
C ASP A 8 -1.01 -3.96 -5.00
N ILE A 9 -1.99 -3.15 -4.61
CA ILE A 9 -3.28 -3.09 -5.29
C ILE A 9 -3.36 -1.86 -6.21
N ASP A 10 -3.10 -0.67 -5.65
CA ASP A 10 -3.42 0.62 -6.26
C ASP A 10 -2.42 1.03 -7.35
N GLY A 11 -2.81 0.89 -8.61
CA GLY A 11 -1.94 1.12 -9.77
C GLY A 11 -1.10 -0.10 -10.17
N THR A 12 -1.15 -1.17 -9.39
CA THR A 12 -0.49 -2.45 -9.65
C THR A 12 -1.47 -3.43 -10.29
N LEU A 13 -2.62 -3.68 -9.70
CA LEU A 13 -3.62 -4.60 -10.25
C LEU A 13 -4.59 -3.94 -11.22
N TYR A 14 -4.69 -2.62 -11.21
CA TYR A 14 -5.57 -1.83 -12.08
C TYR A 14 -4.93 -0.48 -12.44
N SER A 15 -5.49 0.20 -13.45
CA SER A 15 -5.01 1.50 -13.91
C SER A 15 -5.38 2.63 -12.95
N GLN A 16 -4.37 3.31 -12.38
CA GLN A 16 -4.58 4.51 -11.58
C GLN A 16 -5.25 5.64 -12.39
N ALA A 17 -5.02 5.68 -13.70
CA ALA A 17 -5.66 6.65 -14.58
C ALA A 17 -7.18 6.38 -14.67
N ASP A 18 -7.62 5.13 -14.76
CA ASP A 18 -9.04 4.77 -14.77
C ASP A 18 -9.73 5.19 -13.46
N PHE A 19 -9.09 4.93 -12.31
CA PHE A 19 -9.57 5.42 -11.02
C PHE A 19 -9.70 6.96 -11.01
N THR A 20 -8.69 7.68 -11.49
CA THR A 20 -8.69 9.15 -11.52
C THR A 20 -9.81 9.69 -12.41
N ILE A 21 -10.02 9.10 -13.60
CA ILE A 21 -11.09 9.49 -14.52
C ILE A 21 -12.47 9.29 -13.87
N ARG A 22 -12.70 8.12 -13.25
CA ARG A 22 -13.99 7.79 -12.60
C ARG A 22 -14.23 8.64 -11.34
N SER A 23 -13.16 9.11 -10.71
CA SER A 23 -13.22 9.98 -9.53
C SER A 23 -13.23 11.47 -9.88
N PHE A 24 -13.14 11.85 -11.15
CA PHE A 24 -12.93 13.24 -11.59
C PHE A 24 -13.98 14.20 -11.01
N GLY A 25 -15.26 13.87 -11.13
CA GLY A 25 -16.34 14.72 -10.58
C GLY A 25 -16.22 14.92 -9.07
N PHE A 26 -15.84 13.85 -8.34
CA PHE A 26 -15.58 13.94 -6.91
C PHE A 26 -14.36 14.83 -6.60
N PHE A 27 -13.28 14.70 -7.36
CA PHE A 27 -12.09 15.53 -7.18
C PHE A 27 -12.37 17.00 -7.45
N VAL A 28 -13.18 17.32 -8.46
CA VAL A 28 -13.58 18.71 -8.74
C VAL A 28 -14.46 19.26 -7.61
N ALA A 29 -15.48 18.52 -7.19
CA ALA A 29 -16.40 18.94 -6.13
C ALA A 29 -15.68 19.17 -4.77
N HIS A 30 -14.60 18.43 -4.50
CA HIS A 30 -13.85 18.49 -3.25
C HIS A 30 -12.39 18.93 -3.44
N ALA A 31 -12.08 19.71 -4.47
CA ALA A 31 -10.71 19.99 -4.91
C ALA A 31 -9.80 20.50 -3.78
N ARG A 32 -10.24 21.47 -2.99
CA ARG A 32 -9.46 22.00 -1.85
C ARG A 32 -9.12 20.93 -0.83
N THR A 33 -10.11 20.12 -0.43
CA THR A 33 -9.93 19.06 0.56
C THR A 33 -9.06 17.92 0.00
N MET A 34 -9.21 17.59 -1.27
CA MET A 34 -8.39 16.56 -1.92
C MET A 34 -6.92 16.96 -2.09
N LEU A 35 -6.66 18.24 -2.40
CA LEU A 35 -5.28 18.77 -2.41
C LEU A 35 -4.66 18.71 -1.01
N ALA A 36 -5.42 19.12 0.02
CA ALA A 36 -4.98 18.99 1.41
C ALA A 36 -4.76 17.53 1.82
N PHE A 37 -5.66 16.62 1.47
CA PHE A 37 -5.54 15.20 1.75
C PHE A 37 -4.29 14.61 1.08
N ARG A 38 -4.04 14.92 -0.19
CA ARG A 38 -2.81 14.50 -0.89
C ARG A 38 -1.54 15.02 -0.19
N SER A 39 -1.57 16.26 0.30
CA SER A 39 -0.46 16.83 1.06
C SER A 39 -0.23 16.08 2.37
N VAL A 40 -1.31 15.78 3.11
CA VAL A 40 -1.26 14.99 4.34
C VAL A 40 -0.72 13.57 4.08
N ARG A 41 -1.20 12.90 3.03
CA ARG A 41 -0.68 11.57 2.65
C ARG A 41 0.83 11.60 2.38
N LYS A 42 1.32 12.63 1.68
CA LYS A 42 2.75 12.81 1.43
C LYS A 42 3.54 13.01 2.74
N GLU A 43 2.99 13.76 3.69
CA GLU A 43 3.57 13.97 5.02
C GLU A 43 3.60 12.66 5.81
N LEU A 44 2.51 11.89 5.82
CA LEU A 44 2.42 10.58 6.48
C LEU A 44 3.40 9.56 5.88
N HIS A 45 3.58 9.54 4.56
CA HIS A 45 4.61 8.71 3.92
C HIS A 45 6.03 9.11 4.36
N ALA A 46 6.29 10.41 4.53
CA ALA A 46 7.61 10.89 4.99
C ALA A 46 7.87 10.50 6.44
N ILE A 47 6.86 10.63 7.32
CA ILE A 47 6.92 10.19 8.71
C ILE A 47 7.16 8.66 8.77
N SER A 48 6.43 7.89 7.99
CA SER A 48 6.54 6.42 7.95
C SER A 48 7.88 5.93 7.40
N ALA A 49 8.54 6.72 6.56
CA ALA A 49 9.86 6.41 6.00
C ALA A 49 11.03 6.80 6.92
N SER A 50 10.79 7.42 8.07
CA SER A 50 11.82 7.79 9.03
C SER A 50 12.47 6.54 9.66
N LYS A 51 13.71 6.70 10.20
CA LYS A 51 14.43 5.57 10.82
C LYS A 51 13.71 4.98 12.03
N ASN A 52 12.86 5.78 12.70
CA ASN A 52 12.04 5.37 13.85
C ASN A 52 10.57 5.77 13.59
N PRO A 53 9.85 5.05 12.74
CA PRO A 53 8.51 5.44 12.32
C PRO A 53 7.52 5.53 13.49
N GLU A 54 7.58 4.62 14.47
CA GLU A 54 6.71 4.64 15.65
C GLU A 54 6.94 5.90 16.50
N GLN A 55 8.19 6.24 16.80
CA GLN A 55 8.52 7.47 17.54
C GLN A 55 8.15 8.73 16.75
N SER A 56 8.30 8.70 15.43
CA SER A 56 7.95 9.83 14.57
C SER A 56 6.44 10.06 14.52
N ILE A 57 5.63 9.00 14.52
CA ILE A 57 4.18 9.07 14.61
C ILE A 57 3.77 9.63 15.99
N LEU A 58 4.30 9.09 17.08
CA LEU A 58 4.01 9.55 18.44
C LEU A 58 4.39 11.03 18.64
N SER A 59 5.57 11.45 18.16
CA SER A 59 6.00 12.85 18.24
C SER A 59 5.11 13.79 17.41
N SER A 60 4.59 13.33 16.28
CA SER A 60 3.68 14.11 15.44
C SER A 60 2.31 14.27 16.10
N ILE A 61 1.81 13.24 16.78
CA ILE A 61 0.57 13.28 17.57
C ILE A 61 0.72 14.28 18.71
N SER A 62 1.80 14.21 19.49
CA SER A 62 2.03 15.09 20.64
C SER A 62 2.13 16.57 20.22
N LYS A 63 2.78 16.88 19.09
CA LYS A 63 2.83 18.24 18.53
C LYS A 63 1.47 18.75 18.07
N THR A 64 0.58 17.87 17.67
CA THR A 64 -0.77 18.25 17.24
C THR A 64 -1.68 18.55 18.43
N HIS A 65 -1.48 17.88 19.57
CA HIS A 65 -2.25 18.10 20.80
C HIS A 65 -1.79 19.28 21.66
N THR A 66 -0.53 19.73 21.55
CA THR A 66 -0.01 20.87 22.36
C THR A 66 -0.62 22.22 22.01
N ASN A 67 -1.40 22.34 20.94
CA ASN A 67 -2.10 23.56 20.56
C ASN A 67 -3.57 23.61 20.99
N ILE A 68 -4.05 22.68 21.80
CA ILE A 68 -5.39 22.66 22.38
C ILE A 68 -5.22 22.65 23.91
N ASN A 69 -4.99 23.83 24.48
CA ASN A 69 -5.15 24.01 25.93
C ASN A 69 -6.63 23.97 26.24
N THR A 70 -7.08 22.99 27.01
CA THR A 70 -7.81 23.20 28.27
C THR A 70 -8.36 21.87 28.78
N SER A 71 -7.95 21.54 30.02
CA SER A 71 -8.65 20.74 31.02
C SER A 71 -9.44 19.50 30.53
N MET A 72 -8.87 18.32 30.67
CA MET A 72 -9.60 17.19 31.26
C MET A 72 -8.61 16.12 31.80
N SER A 73 -8.95 15.67 32.97
CA SER A 73 -8.34 14.70 33.87
C SER A 73 -7.69 13.49 33.22
N THR A 74 -6.51 13.14 33.74
CA THR A 74 -5.79 11.87 33.61
C THR A 74 -6.72 10.67 33.87
N SER A 75 -7.03 9.96 32.79
CA SER A 75 -7.29 8.53 32.86
C SER A 75 -6.35 7.86 31.85
N SER A 76 -5.37 7.15 32.39
CA SER A 76 -4.46 6.28 31.67
C SER A 76 -5.25 5.12 31.09
N THR A 77 -5.67 5.24 29.85
CA THR A 77 -6.14 4.12 29.04
C THR A 77 -5.07 3.75 28.04
N ASN A 78 -4.61 2.50 28.10
CA ASN A 78 -3.77 1.86 27.10
C ASN A 78 -4.44 1.97 25.73
N ILE A 79 -4.04 2.95 24.93
CA ILE A 79 -4.52 3.13 23.57
C ILE A 79 -3.74 2.14 22.70
N GLU A 80 -4.36 1.04 22.35
CA GLU A 80 -3.83 0.07 21.40
C GLU A 80 -3.51 0.76 20.06
N GLY A 81 -2.32 0.48 19.51
CA GLY A 81 -1.68 1.19 18.40
C GLY A 81 -2.44 1.33 17.08
N LYS A 82 -3.65 0.78 16.92
CA LYS A 82 -4.47 0.88 15.71
C LYS A 82 -5.18 2.23 15.54
N GLU A 83 -5.46 2.95 16.62
CA GLU A 83 -6.19 4.22 16.53
C GLU A 83 -5.31 5.40 16.11
N ASN A 84 -3.99 5.29 16.30
CA ASN A 84 -3.07 6.42 16.17
C ASN A 84 -2.95 6.97 14.72
N PHE A 85 -2.91 6.11 13.69
CA PHE A 85 -2.76 6.55 12.30
C PHE A 85 -3.98 7.34 11.81
N PHE A 86 -5.19 6.82 12.02
CA PHE A 86 -6.44 7.46 11.57
C PHE A 86 -6.67 8.78 12.30
N GLU A 87 -6.36 8.84 13.59
CA GLU A 87 -6.44 10.07 14.38
C GLU A 87 -5.43 11.11 13.90
N LEU A 88 -4.18 10.73 13.68
CA LEU A 88 -3.15 11.62 13.14
C LEU A 88 -3.54 12.14 11.74
N GLN A 89 -3.99 11.25 10.86
CA GLN A 89 -4.45 11.64 9.53
C GLN A 89 -5.60 12.66 9.58
N ALA A 90 -6.59 12.42 10.45
CA ALA A 90 -7.73 13.32 10.63
C ALA A 90 -7.31 14.67 11.23
N ALA A 91 -6.42 14.67 12.22
CA ALA A 91 -5.92 15.89 12.84
C ALA A 91 -5.10 16.75 11.86
N LEU A 92 -4.18 16.14 11.09
CA LEU A 92 -3.38 16.83 10.08
C LEU A 92 -4.25 17.42 8.96
N LEU A 93 -5.25 16.67 8.50
CA LEU A 93 -6.16 17.15 7.48
C LEU A 93 -7.07 18.25 8.01
N GLY A 94 -7.65 18.07 9.21
CA GLY A 94 -8.53 19.05 9.87
C GLY A 94 -7.85 20.40 10.02
N LYS A 95 -6.58 20.41 10.45
CA LYS A 95 -5.75 21.61 10.52
C LYS A 95 -5.61 22.33 9.16
N LYS A 96 -5.46 21.57 8.05
CA LYS A 96 -5.32 22.15 6.70
C LYS A 96 -6.63 22.69 6.12
N ILE A 97 -7.78 22.16 6.53
CA ILE A 97 -9.09 22.54 6.00
C ILE A 97 -9.94 23.36 6.99
N ALA A 98 -9.39 23.70 8.16
CA ALA A 98 -10.04 24.43 9.24
C ALA A 98 -11.33 23.74 9.76
N LYS A 99 -11.22 22.42 10.02
CA LYS A 99 -12.28 21.59 10.63
C LYS A 99 -11.77 20.86 11.86
N SER A 100 -12.67 20.48 12.74
CA SER A 100 -12.35 19.63 13.88
C SER A 100 -11.85 18.26 13.43
N GLN A 101 -11.10 17.58 14.29
CA GLN A 101 -10.59 16.22 14.02
C GLN A 101 -11.74 15.24 13.82
N SER A 102 -12.80 15.33 14.63
CA SER A 102 -13.98 14.46 14.55
C SER A 102 -14.72 14.61 13.22
N GLU A 103 -15.03 15.85 12.81
CA GLU A 103 -15.67 16.13 11.50
C GLU A 103 -14.80 15.63 10.35
N THR A 104 -13.48 15.82 10.46
CA THR A 104 -12.54 15.40 9.43
C THR A 104 -12.46 13.88 9.34
N LYS A 105 -12.44 13.18 10.47
CA LYS A 105 -12.45 11.71 10.52
C LYS A 105 -13.72 11.16 9.85
N GLN A 106 -14.88 11.73 10.19
CA GLN A 106 -16.15 11.37 9.56
C GLN A 106 -16.15 11.65 8.05
N TRP A 107 -15.59 12.79 7.63
CA TRP A 107 -15.48 13.13 6.22
C TRP A 107 -14.60 12.13 5.45
N ILE A 108 -13.42 11.75 6.00
CA ILE A 108 -12.54 10.73 5.42
C ILE A 108 -13.28 9.42 5.28
N GLU A 109 -13.94 8.96 6.35
CA GLU A 109 -14.71 7.71 6.33
C GLU A 109 -15.76 7.72 5.23
N THR A 110 -16.61 8.75 5.20
CA THR A 110 -17.73 8.83 4.27
C THR A 110 -17.29 8.98 2.81
N HIS A 111 -16.31 9.85 2.55
CA HIS A 111 -15.98 10.28 1.19
C HIS A 111 -14.78 9.53 0.61
N ILE A 112 -13.77 9.22 1.43
CA ILE A 112 -12.59 8.48 0.96
C ILE A 112 -12.86 6.98 1.07
N TYR A 113 -13.12 6.44 2.26
CA TYR A 113 -13.20 4.99 2.42
C TYR A 113 -14.48 4.42 1.83
N GLN A 114 -15.64 4.95 2.15
CA GLN A 114 -16.91 4.46 1.59
C GLN A 114 -17.19 5.00 0.18
N GLY A 115 -16.81 6.24 -0.10
CA GLY A 115 -17.00 6.86 -1.42
C GLY A 115 -16.18 6.14 -2.50
N TRP A 116 -14.90 5.88 -2.25
CA TRP A 116 -14.02 5.20 -3.20
C TRP A 116 -14.37 3.73 -3.38
N LYS A 117 -14.96 3.08 -2.37
CA LYS A 117 -15.50 1.72 -2.50
C LYS A 117 -16.52 1.61 -3.63
N LYS A 118 -17.37 2.63 -3.80
CA LYS A 118 -18.36 2.68 -4.91
C LYS A 118 -17.68 2.85 -6.27
N ILE A 119 -16.59 3.61 -6.32
CA ILE A 119 -15.81 3.81 -7.54
C ILE A 119 -15.06 2.53 -7.89
N PHE A 120 -14.44 1.90 -6.89
CA PHE A 120 -13.65 0.69 -7.06
C PHE A 120 -14.45 -0.46 -7.67
N LYS A 121 -15.73 -0.61 -7.33
CA LYS A 121 -16.64 -1.59 -7.94
C LYS A 121 -16.79 -1.45 -9.46
N LYS A 122 -16.47 -0.28 -10.03
CA LYS A 122 -16.58 0.00 -11.48
C LYS A 122 -15.24 -0.08 -12.22
N ILE A 123 -14.16 -0.40 -11.51
CA ILE A 123 -12.81 -0.50 -12.08
C ILE A 123 -12.54 -1.94 -12.49
N SER A 124 -12.00 -2.11 -13.67
CA SER A 124 -11.52 -3.41 -14.16
C SER A 124 -10.04 -3.59 -13.82
N PRO A 125 -9.62 -4.81 -13.46
CA PRO A 125 -8.20 -5.12 -13.29
C PRO A 125 -7.47 -5.01 -14.62
N TYR A 126 -6.14 -4.94 -14.57
CA TYR A 126 -5.34 -5.11 -15.78
C TYR A 126 -5.59 -6.46 -16.42
N GLU A 127 -5.50 -6.51 -17.73
CA GLU A 127 -5.60 -7.74 -18.52
C GLU A 127 -4.64 -8.81 -17.96
N ASN A 128 -5.14 -10.01 -17.77
CA ASN A 128 -4.43 -11.16 -17.20
C ASN A 128 -3.97 -11.01 -15.73
N ALA A 129 -4.24 -9.91 -15.02
CA ALA A 129 -3.79 -9.75 -13.63
C ALA A 129 -4.44 -10.80 -12.71
N VAL A 130 -5.76 -10.91 -12.74
CA VAL A 130 -6.49 -11.90 -11.93
C VAL A 130 -6.10 -13.32 -12.31
N GLN A 131 -6.05 -13.61 -13.62
CA GLN A 131 -5.67 -14.94 -14.12
C GLN A 131 -4.26 -15.33 -13.70
N SER A 132 -3.29 -14.40 -13.78
CA SER A 132 -1.92 -14.68 -13.34
C SER A 132 -1.85 -15.02 -11.85
N ILE A 133 -2.59 -14.31 -11.00
CA ILE A 133 -2.64 -14.59 -9.57
C ILE A 133 -3.28 -15.94 -9.28
N GLN A 134 -4.36 -16.31 -9.99
CA GLN A 134 -5.00 -17.61 -9.88
C GLN A 134 -4.04 -18.74 -10.26
N LEU A 135 -3.31 -18.59 -11.37
CA LEU A 135 -2.32 -19.57 -11.81
C LEU A 135 -1.16 -19.70 -10.81
N LEU A 136 -0.68 -18.62 -10.24
CA LEU A 136 0.35 -18.63 -9.19
C LEU A 136 -0.15 -19.34 -7.92
N LYS A 137 -1.41 -19.12 -7.52
CA LYS A 137 -2.03 -19.86 -6.41
C LYS A 137 -2.12 -21.37 -6.70
N GLN A 138 -2.55 -21.73 -7.91
CA GLN A 138 -2.61 -23.14 -8.36
C GLN A 138 -1.23 -23.79 -8.43
N ALA A 139 -0.18 -23.02 -8.74
CA ALA A 139 1.20 -23.47 -8.72
C ALA A 139 1.79 -23.64 -7.29
N GLY A 140 0.98 -23.40 -6.25
CA GLY A 140 1.34 -23.63 -4.85
C GLY A 140 1.96 -22.43 -4.14
N TYR A 141 2.05 -21.26 -4.77
CA TYR A 141 2.51 -20.06 -4.07
C TYR A 141 1.46 -19.55 -3.07
N LYS A 142 1.91 -19.09 -1.90
CA LYS A 142 1.05 -18.25 -1.05
C LYS A 142 0.86 -16.88 -1.69
N ILE A 143 -0.35 -16.36 -1.62
CA ILE A 143 -0.70 -15.08 -2.21
C ILE A 143 -0.98 -14.03 -1.13
N GLY A 144 -0.29 -12.89 -1.22
CA GLY A 144 -0.49 -11.74 -0.34
C GLY A 144 -0.95 -10.50 -1.08
N LEU A 145 -1.71 -9.64 -0.40
CA LEU A 145 -2.03 -8.30 -0.87
C LEU A 145 -1.61 -7.27 0.19
N LEU A 146 -1.04 -6.15 -0.24
CA LEU A 146 -0.68 -5.03 0.63
C LEU A 146 -1.08 -3.71 -0.02
N SER A 147 -2.08 -3.03 0.56
CA SER A 147 -2.53 -1.70 0.13
C SER A 147 -2.16 -0.64 1.17
N ASP A 148 -1.91 0.59 0.73
CA ASP A 148 -1.77 1.72 1.67
C ASP A 148 -3.10 2.12 2.30
N PHE A 149 -4.23 1.80 1.68
CA PHE A 149 -5.58 2.03 2.20
C PHE A 149 -6.18 0.76 2.81
N PRO A 150 -7.24 0.89 3.65
CA PRO A 150 -7.96 -0.26 4.18
C PRO A 150 -8.42 -1.20 3.05
N PRO A 151 -8.08 -2.49 3.10
CA PRO A 151 -8.42 -3.44 2.03
C PRO A 151 -9.94 -3.58 1.80
N GLU A 152 -10.74 -3.39 2.85
CA GLU A 152 -12.20 -3.48 2.82
C GLU A 152 -12.84 -2.45 1.86
N GLN A 153 -12.11 -1.36 1.58
CA GLN A 153 -12.48 -0.37 0.59
C GLN A 153 -12.56 -0.96 -0.82
N LYS A 154 -11.83 -2.03 -1.08
CA LYS A 154 -11.70 -2.67 -2.39
C LYS A 154 -12.70 -3.82 -2.62
N GLY A 155 -13.47 -4.18 -1.60
CA GLY A 155 -14.42 -5.29 -1.66
C GLY A 155 -13.71 -6.65 -1.82
N ASP A 156 -14.22 -7.49 -2.73
CA ASP A 156 -13.66 -8.82 -3.03
C ASP A 156 -12.42 -8.80 -3.95
N ILE A 157 -12.02 -7.61 -4.40
CA ILE A 157 -10.85 -7.41 -5.27
C ILE A 157 -10.91 -8.34 -6.50
N TRP A 158 -12.03 -8.23 -7.23
CA TRP A 158 -12.33 -9.06 -8.42
C TRP A 158 -12.27 -10.57 -8.19
N GLY A 159 -12.72 -11.02 -7.01
CA GLY A 159 -12.69 -12.43 -6.61
C GLY A 159 -11.31 -12.92 -6.12
N LEU A 160 -10.33 -12.03 -5.94
CA LEU A 160 -9.01 -12.40 -5.43
C LEU A 160 -8.97 -12.55 -3.91
N ALA A 161 -9.81 -11.83 -3.17
CA ALA A 161 -9.76 -11.84 -1.70
C ALA A 161 -9.83 -13.27 -1.10
N PRO A 162 -10.72 -14.18 -1.58
CA PRO A 162 -10.76 -15.55 -1.06
C PRO A 162 -9.54 -16.41 -1.41
N LEU A 163 -8.74 -16.01 -2.39
CA LEU A 163 -7.53 -16.74 -2.81
C LEU A 163 -6.30 -16.33 -2.01
N CYS A 164 -6.38 -15.19 -1.30
CA CYS A 164 -5.25 -14.63 -0.59
C CYS A 164 -5.04 -15.32 0.76
N ASP A 165 -3.79 -15.66 1.06
CA ASP A 165 -3.36 -16.18 2.38
C ASP A 165 -3.16 -15.03 3.38
N ALA A 166 -2.92 -13.81 2.89
CA ALA A 166 -2.82 -12.60 3.71
C ALA A 166 -3.27 -11.37 2.94
N ILE A 167 -4.01 -10.49 3.62
CA ILE A 167 -4.36 -9.15 3.12
C ILE A 167 -4.03 -8.14 4.21
N VAL A 168 -3.21 -7.13 3.88
CA VAL A 168 -2.70 -6.13 4.82
C VAL A 168 -3.04 -4.73 4.32
N GLY A 169 -3.54 -3.88 5.22
CA GLY A 169 -3.62 -2.45 5.03
C GLY A 169 -2.49 -1.75 5.79
N SER A 170 -1.68 -0.93 5.12
CA SER A 170 -0.57 -0.21 5.76
C SER A 170 -1.06 0.72 6.87
N GLU A 171 -2.22 1.35 6.70
CA GLU A 171 -2.83 2.21 7.73
C GLU A 171 -3.10 1.46 9.02
N TYR A 172 -3.46 0.18 8.97
CA TYR A 172 -3.64 -0.68 10.15
C TYR A 172 -2.33 -1.06 10.83
N CYS A 173 -1.20 -0.87 10.14
CA CYS A 173 0.13 -1.05 10.70
C CYS A 173 0.70 0.25 11.28
N ASN A 174 -0.07 1.33 11.33
CA ASN A 174 0.37 2.69 11.71
C ASN A 174 1.54 3.22 10.87
N ALA A 175 1.78 2.68 9.69
CA ALA A 175 2.89 3.08 8.84
C ALA A 175 2.54 2.85 7.38
N LEU A 176 2.82 3.83 6.51
CA LEU A 176 2.66 3.70 5.08
C LEU A 176 3.95 3.19 4.43
N LYS A 177 3.83 2.55 3.26
CA LYS A 177 4.99 2.24 2.42
C LYS A 177 5.78 3.53 2.10
N PRO A 178 7.11 3.57 2.09
CA PRO A 178 8.03 2.44 2.07
C PRO A 178 8.52 1.98 3.45
N SER A 179 7.82 2.31 4.54
CA SER A 179 8.17 1.77 5.86
C SER A 179 8.29 0.24 5.81
N PRO A 180 9.28 -0.36 6.51
CA PRO A 180 9.42 -1.80 6.60
C PRO A 180 8.23 -2.49 7.31
N ILE A 181 7.53 -1.77 8.20
CA ILE A 181 6.50 -2.33 9.08
C ILE A 181 5.39 -3.08 8.32
N PRO A 182 4.72 -2.51 7.28
CA PRO A 182 3.68 -3.23 6.55
C PRO A 182 4.20 -4.48 5.82
N PHE A 183 5.43 -4.46 5.32
CA PHE A 183 6.03 -5.61 4.63
C PHE A 183 6.37 -6.74 5.62
N LEU A 184 6.87 -6.40 6.80
CA LEU A 184 7.12 -7.36 7.88
C LEU A 184 5.81 -7.99 8.36
N GLU A 185 4.75 -7.19 8.56
CA GLU A 185 3.44 -7.69 8.91
C GLU A 185 2.86 -8.62 7.83
N LEU A 186 3.05 -8.30 6.55
CA LEU A 186 2.67 -9.14 5.43
C LEU A 186 3.40 -10.50 5.47
N SER A 187 4.72 -10.49 5.63
CA SER A 187 5.55 -11.70 5.77
C SER A 187 5.09 -12.56 6.94
N LYS A 188 4.83 -11.94 8.09
CA LYS A 188 4.31 -12.61 9.29
C LYS A 188 2.96 -13.30 9.04
N ARG A 189 2.00 -12.62 8.41
CA ARG A 189 0.68 -13.17 8.10
C ARG A 189 0.75 -14.28 7.05
N LEU A 190 1.63 -14.14 6.06
CA LEU A 190 1.91 -15.19 5.08
C LEU A 190 2.60 -16.39 5.71
N GLN A 191 3.21 -16.24 6.89
CA GLN A 191 4.09 -17.27 7.50
C GLN A 191 5.21 -17.70 6.53
N VAL A 192 5.83 -16.70 5.86
CA VAL A 192 6.93 -16.89 4.91
C VAL A 192 8.00 -15.85 5.20
N PRO A 193 9.27 -16.23 5.41
CA PRO A 193 10.37 -15.29 5.57
C PRO A 193 10.49 -14.32 4.40
N CYS A 194 10.87 -13.07 4.67
CA CYS A 194 10.91 -12.01 3.67
C CYS A 194 11.74 -12.39 2.42
N GLU A 195 12.87 -13.06 2.59
CA GLU A 195 13.75 -13.51 1.50
C GLU A 195 13.11 -14.53 0.55
N HIS A 196 12.00 -15.13 0.97
CA HIS A 196 11.20 -16.07 0.16
C HIS A 196 9.92 -15.45 -0.41
N VAL A 197 9.74 -14.13 -0.25
CA VAL A 197 8.61 -13.37 -0.81
C VAL A 197 9.07 -12.59 -2.04
N LEU A 198 8.32 -12.69 -3.13
CA LEU A 198 8.39 -11.76 -4.26
C LEU A 198 7.28 -10.73 -4.11
N TYR A 199 7.66 -9.46 -3.96
CA TYR A 199 6.71 -8.36 -3.87
C TYR A 199 6.55 -7.66 -5.22
N VAL A 200 5.33 -7.59 -5.72
CA VAL A 200 4.95 -6.99 -7.00
C VAL A 200 4.29 -5.63 -6.76
N GLY A 201 4.85 -4.57 -7.32
CA GLY A 201 4.31 -3.21 -7.16
C GLY A 201 4.55 -2.34 -8.38
N ASN A 202 3.98 -1.12 -8.39
CA ASN A 202 4.12 -0.14 -9.48
C ASN A 202 5.00 1.05 -9.13
N SER A 203 5.36 1.22 -7.86
CA SER A 203 6.14 2.34 -7.37
C SER A 203 7.54 1.91 -6.95
N TYR A 204 8.56 2.42 -7.67
CA TYR A 204 9.93 2.19 -7.25
C TYR A 204 10.17 2.69 -5.80
N LYS A 205 9.66 3.89 -5.50
CA LYS A 205 9.89 4.53 -4.19
C LYS A 205 9.17 3.83 -3.04
N TYR A 206 7.91 3.42 -3.24
CA TYR A 206 7.08 2.91 -2.17
C TYR A 206 7.11 1.39 -2.08
N ASP A 207 7.08 0.70 -3.23
CA ASP A 207 7.00 -0.76 -3.27
C ASP A 207 8.40 -1.39 -3.31
N VAL A 208 9.23 -1.02 -4.31
CA VAL A 208 10.53 -1.68 -4.51
C VAL A 208 11.48 -1.39 -3.36
N LEU A 209 11.64 -0.10 -2.97
CA LEU A 209 12.57 0.25 -1.88
C LEU A 209 12.08 -0.29 -0.53
N GLY A 210 10.76 -0.26 -0.26
CA GLY A 210 10.20 -0.78 0.98
C GLY A 210 10.36 -2.30 1.11
N ALA A 211 10.04 -3.05 0.06
CA ALA A 211 10.19 -4.50 0.03
C ALA A 211 11.67 -4.94 0.12
N LYS A 212 12.58 -4.25 -0.59
CA LYS A 212 14.02 -4.52 -0.50
C LYS A 212 14.60 -4.23 0.88
N ALA A 213 14.08 -3.22 1.59
CA ALA A 213 14.56 -2.89 2.94
C ALA A 213 14.35 -4.03 3.94
N VAL A 214 13.40 -4.94 3.69
CA VAL A 214 13.16 -6.14 4.51
C VAL A 214 13.69 -7.43 3.86
N GLY A 215 14.44 -7.34 2.77
CA GLY A 215 15.06 -8.49 2.11
C GLY A 215 14.15 -9.23 1.11
N MET A 216 12.97 -8.70 0.77
CA MET A 216 12.11 -9.31 -0.24
C MET A 216 12.70 -9.14 -1.64
N LYS A 217 12.43 -10.11 -2.53
CA LYS A 217 12.58 -9.94 -3.98
C LYS A 217 11.48 -9.03 -4.51
N THR A 218 11.75 -8.35 -5.63
CA THR A 218 10.87 -7.31 -6.13
C THR A 218 10.56 -7.47 -7.61
N ALA A 219 9.29 -7.26 -7.98
CA ALA A 219 8.84 -7.15 -9.35
C ALA A 219 8.14 -5.80 -9.57
N LEU A 220 8.60 -5.03 -10.54
CA LEU A 220 8.05 -3.70 -10.85
C LEU A 220 7.25 -3.74 -12.14
N ILE A 221 5.95 -3.46 -12.05
CA ILE A 221 5.13 -3.20 -13.24
C ILE A 221 5.27 -1.74 -13.66
N CYS A 222 5.62 -1.49 -14.91
CA CYS A 222 5.73 -0.14 -15.44
C CYS A 222 5.46 -0.10 -16.96
N LYS A 223 5.25 1.09 -17.52
CA LYS A 223 5.11 1.29 -18.96
C LYS A 223 6.36 0.76 -19.68
N LYS A 224 6.18 0.11 -20.84
CA LYS A 224 7.27 -0.44 -21.67
C LYS A 224 8.40 0.56 -21.92
N SER A 225 8.06 1.83 -22.17
CA SER A 225 9.03 2.92 -22.39
C SER A 225 9.90 3.26 -21.16
N LYS A 226 9.53 2.77 -19.98
CA LYS A 226 10.27 3.02 -18.71
C LYS A 226 11.04 1.80 -18.21
N LYS A 227 10.93 0.63 -18.86
CA LYS A 227 11.58 -0.60 -18.40
C LYS A 227 13.08 -0.43 -18.16
N SER A 228 13.80 0.18 -19.13
CA SER A 228 15.25 0.38 -19.07
C SER A 228 15.70 1.19 -17.83
N LEU A 229 14.86 2.09 -17.32
CA LEU A 229 15.16 2.89 -16.12
C LEU A 229 15.21 2.06 -14.83
N PHE A 230 14.61 0.88 -14.83
CA PHE A 230 14.41 0.07 -13.63
C PHE A 230 15.01 -1.34 -13.72
N THR A 231 15.58 -1.75 -14.85
CA THR A 231 16.12 -3.11 -15.10
C THR A 231 17.16 -3.54 -14.04
N HIS A 232 17.92 -2.59 -13.48
CA HIS A 232 18.90 -2.89 -12.42
C HIS A 232 18.41 -2.50 -11.02
N LYS A 233 17.16 -2.05 -10.88
CA LYS A 233 16.60 -1.53 -9.64
C LYS A 233 15.60 -2.48 -8.97
N ALA A 234 14.95 -3.34 -9.74
CA ALA A 234 14.09 -4.41 -9.29
C ALA A 234 14.58 -5.75 -9.85
N ASP A 235 14.25 -6.85 -9.21
CA ASP A 235 14.69 -8.19 -9.65
C ASP A 235 13.95 -8.61 -10.93
N ILE A 236 12.68 -8.18 -11.09
CA ILE A 236 11.86 -8.32 -12.29
C ILE A 236 11.33 -6.95 -12.69
N VAL A 237 11.32 -6.63 -13.99
CA VAL A 237 10.62 -5.46 -14.55
C VAL A 237 9.76 -5.90 -15.71
N PHE A 238 8.45 -5.65 -15.63
CA PHE A 238 7.49 -6.10 -16.64
C PHE A 238 6.47 -4.99 -16.96
N SER A 239 5.74 -5.16 -18.09
CA SER A 239 4.74 -4.17 -18.53
C SER A 239 3.34 -4.76 -18.65
N HIS A 240 3.23 -6.08 -18.82
CA HIS A 240 1.97 -6.80 -18.97
C HIS A 240 1.99 -8.06 -18.13
N TYR A 241 0.88 -8.40 -17.48
CA TYR A 241 0.80 -9.54 -16.56
C TYR A 241 1.14 -10.88 -17.21
N LYS A 242 0.92 -11.04 -18.54
CA LYS A 242 1.35 -12.21 -19.29
C LYS A 242 2.87 -12.48 -19.24
N GLU A 243 3.66 -11.44 -18.91
CA GLU A 243 5.12 -11.56 -18.79
C GLU A 243 5.53 -12.07 -17.41
N LEU A 244 4.66 -11.92 -16.37
CA LEU A 244 5.06 -12.12 -14.97
C LEU A 244 5.46 -13.55 -14.66
N ILE A 245 4.63 -14.54 -15.03
CA ILE A 245 4.89 -15.96 -14.72
C ILE A 245 6.21 -16.45 -15.38
N PRO A 246 6.43 -16.25 -16.69
CA PRO A 246 7.71 -16.61 -17.31
C PRO A 246 8.94 -15.96 -16.65
N LEU A 247 8.81 -14.71 -16.19
CA LEU A 247 9.91 -14.02 -15.50
C LEU A 247 10.15 -14.57 -14.09
N ILE A 248 9.12 -14.98 -13.37
CA ILE A 248 9.26 -15.67 -12.08
C ILE A 248 9.98 -17.02 -12.26
N GLU A 249 9.62 -17.79 -13.29
CA GLU A 249 10.28 -19.05 -13.60
C GLU A 249 11.77 -18.88 -13.91
N GLN A 250 12.13 -17.76 -14.58
CA GLN A 250 13.54 -17.43 -14.85
C GLN A 250 14.33 -17.15 -13.55
N LEU A 251 13.70 -16.53 -12.54
CA LEU A 251 14.36 -16.31 -11.23
C LEU A 251 14.71 -17.61 -10.50
N HIS A 252 14.03 -18.71 -10.82
CA HIS A 252 14.28 -20.03 -10.21
C HIS A 252 15.34 -20.86 -10.95
N LYS A 253 15.69 -20.47 -12.17
CA LYS A 253 16.74 -21.17 -12.93
C LYS A 253 18.09 -20.79 -12.34
N PRO A 254 18.95 -21.77 -12.01
CA PRO A 254 20.32 -21.46 -11.58
C PRO A 254 21.00 -20.69 -12.72
N THR A 255 21.64 -19.58 -12.39
CA THR A 255 22.51 -18.84 -13.32
C THR A 255 23.54 -19.83 -13.83
N ARG A 256 23.48 -20.22 -15.10
CA ARG A 256 24.56 -20.99 -15.73
C ARG A 256 25.83 -20.15 -15.58
N SER A 257 26.74 -20.60 -14.72
CA SER A 257 28.08 -20.05 -14.63
C SER A 257 28.74 -20.25 -16.00
N PHE A 258 28.99 -19.17 -16.73
CA PHE A 258 29.83 -19.15 -17.93
C PHE A 258 31.32 -19.10 -17.50
N TYR A 259 31.73 -20.02 -16.66
CA TYR A 259 33.13 -20.28 -16.38
C TYR A 259 33.37 -21.81 -16.48
N SER A 260 33.65 -22.24 -17.69
CA SER A 260 34.40 -23.45 -17.98
C SER A 260 35.48 -23.12 -19.00
#